data_eab0a1e948aa230f4a9bdceef4b728f3
#
_entry.id   eab0a1e948aa230f4a9bdceef4b728f3
#
_cell.length_a   1.000
_cell.length_b   1.000
_cell.length_c   1.000
_cell.angle_alpha   90.00
_cell.angle_beta   90.00
_cell.angle_gamma   90.00
#
_symmetry.space_group_name_H-M   'P 1'
#
loop_
_entity.id
_entity.type
_entity.pdbx_description
1 polymer ?
#
loop_
_entity_poly.entity_id
_entity_poly.type
_entity_poly.pdbx_seq_one_letter_code
_entity_poly.pdbx_strand_id
1 'polypeptide(L)'
;MWDSESQGLSGRAPQKPSESPESIPGVVRGTANLQTPQPEEPPRRDSYASSLEMLFGKKWRGEEPESDYEARRLLRAYQEGALAEVDGVTGHAELRPHSAELEPELTLLPGELPWLRLRISADGGRQYVVKSIPDLLRAVEKHGFISYGKALEFQHSWDAFAPEAQQLLRLLRRQLSAKEGAEAALRSYGNAPRNGPAGGIPLNGEIFDGLVALYAPTGNLGGYTLKTGIPALTMRVEKRRGGVEVSVTPALGWKTGLDNDYLYSEDTIWQLDRAESARMRPALEALCGKSLFFTTGDATAFCSYVLPELGSRVTIEDPERLLLNQIPLEPVVQFYLDAPTRETVRAHLEFLYGEDRVTPEEPGPAGLLRDARAEQRAGRLLGRYLEPGPDTMGNGLAAHYDAYEEDEVYRFLDEGIPALLAEGEVYLTDAFRSMQAAPPKISVGVSVHGSVLDLEVDTGEFPVGELKALLRSLHQKKRYHRLRDGRLLRLDDSMEVLDELNETLELSGAKLGQAHARLPLYRAPSLDWALSGQNGIRFNRDDAFRQLSRSFHAVKDSEYTPPASLQKVLRKYQRDGYRWLR
;
A
#
# COMPACT_ATOMS: atom_id res chain seq x y z
N MET A 1 44.52 -24.58 -25.03
CA MET A 1 44.73 -25.97 -25.51
C MET A 1 43.73 -26.80 -24.74
N TRP A 2 42.61 -27.02 -25.37
CA TRP A 2 41.75 -28.18 -25.53
C TRP A 2 40.47 -27.71 -26.22
N ASP A 3 40.30 -28.30 -27.39
CA ASP A 3 39.33 -27.97 -28.41
C ASP A 3 37.92 -28.49 -28.11
N SER A 4 37.01 -27.69 -28.63
CA SER A 4 35.76 -28.00 -29.31
C SER A 4 35.41 -29.47 -29.55
N GLU A 5 34.12 -29.84 -29.32
CA GLU A 5 33.35 -30.57 -30.29
C GLU A 5 31.84 -30.33 -30.08
N SER A 6 31.28 -29.69 -31.09
CA SER A 6 29.87 -29.59 -31.35
C SER A 6 29.36 -30.90 -31.98
N GLN A 7 28.29 -31.50 -31.45
CA GLN A 7 27.45 -32.41 -32.21
C GLN A 7 25.97 -32.11 -32.00
N GLY A 8 25.37 -31.65 -33.08
CA GLY A 8 23.93 -31.49 -33.19
C GLY A 8 23.26 -32.86 -33.35
N LEU A 9 22.12 -33.01 -32.68
CA LEU A 9 21.16 -34.07 -32.96
C LEU A 9 19.79 -33.46 -33.23
N SER A 10 19.43 -33.48 -34.50
CA SER A 10 18.09 -33.29 -35.02
C SER A 10 17.19 -34.44 -34.56
N GLY A 11 16.23 -34.18 -33.68
CA GLY A 11 15.21 -35.15 -33.28
C GLY A 11 13.94 -34.97 -34.13
N ARG A 12 13.71 -35.92 -34.99
CA ARG A 12 12.51 -36.17 -35.79
C ARG A 12 11.30 -36.41 -34.88
N ALA A 13 10.17 -35.80 -35.20
CA ALA A 13 8.87 -36.13 -34.63
C ALA A 13 8.41 -37.57 -34.97
N PRO A 14 7.78 -38.31 -34.05
CA PRO A 14 7.23 -39.60 -34.38
C PRO A 14 5.89 -39.45 -35.10
N GLN A 15 5.80 -40.14 -36.25
CA GLN A 15 4.58 -40.39 -37.01
C GLN A 15 3.66 -41.33 -36.22
N LYS A 16 2.36 -41.07 -36.24
CA LYS A 16 1.31 -41.95 -35.78
C LYS A 16 1.23 -43.19 -36.70
N PRO A 17 1.10 -44.41 -36.19
CA PRO A 17 0.70 -45.55 -37.00
C PRO A 17 -0.80 -45.53 -37.21
N SER A 18 -1.21 -45.69 -38.47
CA SER A 18 -2.56 -46.03 -38.88
C SER A 18 -2.74 -47.57 -38.71
N GLU A 19 -3.53 -47.99 -37.75
CA GLU A 19 -4.05 -49.34 -37.72
C GLU A 19 -5.55 -49.36 -38.02
N SER A 20 -5.85 -50.02 -39.12
CA SER A 20 -7.20 -50.43 -39.47
C SER A 20 -7.56 -51.67 -38.66
N PRO A 21 -8.76 -51.80 -38.10
CA PRO A 21 -9.16 -53.06 -37.45
C PRO A 21 -9.58 -54.08 -38.50
N GLU A 22 -9.02 -55.29 -38.33
CA GLU A 22 -9.33 -56.50 -39.10
C GLU A 22 -10.79 -56.92 -39.00
N SER A 23 -11.31 -57.30 -40.14
CA SER A 23 -12.66 -57.83 -40.32
C SER A 23 -12.83 -59.23 -39.63
N ILE A 24 -13.83 -59.29 -38.76
CA ILE A 24 -14.32 -60.59 -38.24
C ILE A 24 -15.29 -61.22 -39.29
N PRO A 25 -15.11 -62.45 -39.74
CA PRO A 25 -16.01 -63.03 -40.69
C PRO A 25 -17.21 -63.70 -39.99
N GLY A 26 -18.39 -63.39 -40.45
CA GLY A 26 -19.56 -64.22 -40.14
C GLY A 26 -20.84 -63.46 -39.75
N VAL A 27 -21.29 -62.46 -40.53
CA VAL A 27 -22.69 -62.07 -40.50
C VAL A 27 -23.22 -61.89 -41.91
N VAL A 28 -24.20 -62.69 -42.22
CA VAL A 28 -24.91 -62.80 -43.48
C VAL A 28 -25.63 -61.46 -43.79
N ARG A 29 -25.33 -60.85 -44.94
CA ARG A 29 -26.08 -59.72 -45.49
C ARG A 29 -27.46 -60.14 -45.90
N GLY A 30 -28.46 -59.86 -45.11
CA GLY A 30 -29.84 -59.76 -45.50
C GLY A 30 -30.18 -58.37 -45.94
N THR A 31 -30.42 -58.14 -47.23
CA THR A 31 -31.03 -56.93 -47.76
C THR A 31 -32.51 -56.89 -47.43
N ALA A 32 -32.86 -56.26 -46.35
CA ALA A 32 -34.24 -55.80 -46.12
C ALA A 32 -34.25 -54.29 -46.10
N ASN A 33 -34.93 -53.73 -47.09
CA ASN A 33 -35.32 -52.34 -47.16
C ASN A 33 -36.25 -52.03 -45.97
N LEU A 34 -35.65 -51.66 -44.84
CA LEU A 34 -36.38 -51.06 -43.75
C LEU A 34 -36.15 -49.54 -43.86
N GLN A 35 -37.17 -48.87 -44.39
CA GLN A 35 -37.34 -47.43 -44.13
C GLN A 35 -37.33 -47.28 -42.62
N THR A 36 -36.30 -46.69 -42.07
CA THR A 36 -36.26 -46.22 -40.70
C THR A 36 -37.35 -45.14 -40.57
N PRO A 37 -38.32 -45.33 -39.72
CA PRO A 37 -39.23 -44.25 -39.40
C PRO A 37 -38.38 -43.14 -38.79
N GLN A 38 -38.47 -41.92 -39.31
CA GLN A 38 -37.96 -40.75 -38.61
C GLN A 38 -38.53 -40.79 -37.21
N PRO A 39 -37.78 -40.50 -36.15
CA PRO A 39 -38.37 -40.33 -34.82
C PRO A 39 -39.40 -39.22 -34.95
N GLU A 40 -40.66 -39.54 -34.76
CA GLU A 40 -41.72 -38.58 -34.55
C GLU A 40 -41.24 -37.72 -33.36
N GLU A 41 -41.02 -36.43 -33.59
CA GLU A 41 -40.88 -35.46 -32.50
C GLU A 41 -42.10 -35.67 -31.58
N PRO A 42 -41.91 -35.85 -30.27
CA PRO A 42 -43.03 -35.93 -29.35
C PRO A 42 -43.89 -34.69 -29.58
N PRO A 43 -45.18 -34.82 -29.66
CA PRO A 43 -46.05 -33.67 -29.90
C PRO A 43 -45.73 -32.59 -28.86
N ARG A 44 -45.28 -31.43 -29.32
CA ARG A 44 -45.14 -30.25 -28.46
C ARG A 44 -46.51 -30.00 -27.87
N ARG A 45 -46.72 -30.43 -26.64
CA ARG A 45 -47.88 -30.09 -25.87
C ARG A 45 -47.79 -28.56 -25.65
N ASP A 46 -48.45 -27.84 -26.50
CA ASP A 46 -48.86 -26.46 -26.18
C ASP A 46 -49.81 -26.58 -24.99
N SER A 47 -49.24 -26.50 -23.79
CA SER A 47 -50.01 -26.56 -22.53
C SER A 47 -51.07 -25.47 -22.47
N TYR A 48 -50.83 -24.40 -23.22
CA TYR A 48 -51.73 -23.26 -23.36
C TYR A 48 -52.96 -23.57 -24.25
N ALA A 49 -52.75 -24.21 -25.38
CA ALA A 49 -53.84 -24.60 -26.26
C ALA A 49 -54.78 -25.58 -25.56
N SER A 50 -54.21 -26.53 -24.79
CA SER A 50 -55.00 -27.47 -23.98
C SER A 50 -55.76 -26.79 -22.84
N SER A 51 -55.23 -25.74 -22.24
CA SER A 51 -55.90 -25.00 -21.18
C SER A 51 -57.04 -24.14 -21.73
N LEU A 52 -56.84 -23.55 -22.91
CA LEU A 52 -57.90 -22.77 -23.61
C LEU A 52 -58.99 -23.69 -24.21
N GLU A 53 -58.65 -24.88 -24.70
CA GLU A 53 -59.63 -25.88 -25.11
C GLU A 53 -60.49 -26.36 -23.94
N MET A 54 -59.89 -26.50 -22.74
CA MET A 54 -60.62 -26.90 -21.54
C MET A 54 -61.53 -25.79 -21.02
N LEU A 55 -61.17 -24.52 -21.20
CA LEU A 55 -61.99 -23.37 -20.78
C LEU A 55 -63.10 -22.95 -21.79
N PHE A 56 -62.87 -23.14 -23.10
CA PHE A 56 -63.77 -22.61 -24.14
C PHE A 56 -64.36 -23.66 -25.07
N GLY A 57 -64.06 -24.95 -24.92
CA GLY A 57 -64.73 -26.06 -25.63
C GLY A 57 -64.57 -26.06 -27.14
N LYS A 58 -63.63 -25.40 -27.72
CA LYS A 58 -63.43 -25.33 -29.19
C LYS A 58 -62.08 -25.92 -29.56
N LYS A 59 -62.09 -26.91 -30.47
CA LYS A 59 -60.84 -27.40 -31.13
C LYS A 59 -60.31 -26.32 -32.05
N TRP A 60 -59.09 -25.89 -31.72
CA TRP A 60 -58.32 -25.02 -32.59
C TRP A 60 -57.71 -25.84 -33.73
N ARG A 61 -58.09 -25.58 -34.98
CA ARG A 61 -57.41 -26.15 -36.15
C ARG A 61 -56.37 -25.14 -36.63
N GLY A 62 -55.13 -25.50 -36.45
CA GLY A 62 -54.00 -24.68 -36.88
C GLY A 62 -53.70 -24.84 -38.35
N GLU A 63 -53.95 -23.80 -39.11
CA GLU A 63 -53.35 -23.48 -40.40
C GLU A 63 -53.22 -21.96 -40.57
N GLU A 64 -52.80 -21.26 -39.52
CA GLU A 64 -52.42 -19.84 -39.64
C GLU A 64 -50.87 -19.73 -39.65
N PRO A 65 -50.32 -18.81 -40.44
CA PRO A 65 -48.89 -18.60 -40.48
C PRO A 65 -48.38 -18.32 -39.05
N GLU A 66 -47.33 -19.03 -38.64
CA GLU A 66 -46.73 -18.84 -37.33
C GLU A 66 -46.20 -17.40 -37.18
N SER A 67 -46.61 -16.72 -36.12
CA SER A 67 -46.11 -15.38 -35.80
C SER A 67 -44.57 -15.41 -35.58
N ASP A 68 -43.93 -14.35 -36.01
CA ASP A 68 -42.52 -14.13 -35.83
C ASP A 68 -42.10 -14.33 -34.35
N TYR A 69 -40.88 -14.80 -34.12
CA TYR A 69 -40.33 -15.09 -32.78
C TYR A 69 -40.47 -13.89 -31.83
N GLU A 70 -40.16 -12.68 -32.32
CA GLU A 70 -40.31 -11.46 -31.53
C GLU A 70 -41.74 -11.10 -31.22
N ALA A 71 -42.67 -11.31 -32.15
CA ALA A 71 -44.08 -11.14 -31.93
C ALA A 71 -44.62 -12.12 -30.88
N ARG A 72 -44.19 -13.38 -30.93
CA ARG A 72 -44.53 -14.39 -29.89
C ARG A 72 -43.96 -14.03 -28.53
N ARG A 73 -42.75 -13.49 -28.48
CA ARG A 73 -42.11 -13.01 -27.24
C ARG A 73 -42.85 -11.82 -26.64
N LEU A 74 -43.23 -10.87 -27.48
CA LEU A 74 -44.04 -9.72 -27.09
C LEU A 74 -45.42 -10.17 -26.54
N LEU A 75 -46.12 -11.03 -27.29
CA LEU A 75 -47.41 -11.56 -26.86
C LEU A 75 -47.33 -12.33 -25.55
N ARG A 76 -46.27 -13.14 -25.34
CA ARG A 76 -46.01 -13.83 -24.07
C ARG A 76 -45.86 -12.85 -22.91
N ALA A 77 -45.07 -11.79 -23.11
CA ALA A 77 -44.84 -10.80 -22.05
C ALA A 77 -46.14 -10.10 -21.62
N TYR A 78 -47.00 -9.78 -22.58
CA TYR A 78 -48.33 -9.18 -22.29
C TYR A 78 -49.35 -10.19 -21.77
N GLN A 79 -49.31 -11.43 -22.24
CA GLN A 79 -50.17 -12.49 -21.72
C GLN A 79 -49.78 -12.87 -20.28
N GLU A 80 -48.48 -12.95 -19.97
CA GLU A 80 -48.01 -13.15 -18.61
C GLU A 80 -48.39 -11.99 -17.69
N GLY A 81 -48.36 -10.74 -18.18
CA GLY A 81 -48.87 -9.56 -17.48
C GLY A 81 -50.35 -9.57 -17.23
N ALA A 82 -51.16 -9.92 -18.26
CA ALA A 82 -52.61 -10.02 -18.15
C ALA A 82 -53.07 -11.18 -17.24
N LEU A 83 -52.33 -12.28 -17.21
CA LEU A 83 -52.57 -13.39 -16.27
C LEU A 83 -52.20 -13.00 -14.83
N ALA A 84 -51.15 -12.20 -14.63
CA ALA A 84 -50.83 -11.65 -13.32
C ALA A 84 -51.95 -10.70 -12.81
N GLU A 85 -52.58 -9.92 -13.70
CA GLU A 85 -53.76 -9.10 -13.36
C GLU A 85 -54.98 -9.97 -13.01
N VAL A 86 -55.19 -11.08 -13.71
CA VAL A 86 -56.27 -12.03 -13.41
C VAL A 86 -56.02 -12.80 -12.13
N ASP A 87 -54.77 -13.20 -11.87
CA ASP A 87 -54.37 -13.84 -10.61
C ASP A 87 -54.50 -12.88 -9.41
N GLY A 88 -54.32 -11.57 -9.62
CA GLY A 88 -54.63 -10.53 -8.63
C GLY A 88 -56.10 -10.45 -8.25
N VAL A 89 -57.00 -10.87 -9.15
CA VAL A 89 -58.44 -10.96 -8.89
C VAL A 89 -58.83 -12.24 -8.12
N THR A 90 -57.98 -13.27 -8.14
CA THR A 90 -58.21 -14.54 -7.41
C THR A 90 -57.77 -14.53 -5.94
N GLY A 91 -57.53 -13.34 -5.34
CA GLY A 91 -57.47 -13.21 -3.90
C GLY A 91 -56.14 -13.73 -3.26
N HIS A 92 -55.05 -13.75 -3.99
CA HIS A 92 -53.75 -13.92 -3.36
C HIS A 92 -53.45 -12.66 -2.54
N ALA A 93 -53.41 -12.83 -1.25
CA ALA A 93 -53.24 -11.73 -0.31
C ALA A 93 -51.96 -10.96 -0.65
N GLU A 94 -52.07 -9.71 -1.06
CA GLU A 94 -50.97 -8.77 -1.01
C GLU A 94 -50.55 -8.64 0.45
N LEU A 95 -49.27 -8.86 0.73
CA LEU A 95 -48.77 -8.58 2.05
C LEU A 95 -48.87 -7.08 2.33
N ARG A 96 -49.09 -6.74 3.59
CA ARG A 96 -49.02 -5.35 4.01
C ARG A 96 -47.63 -4.78 3.64
N PRO A 97 -47.55 -3.52 3.22
CA PRO A 97 -46.26 -2.89 2.96
C PRO A 97 -45.31 -3.07 4.16
N HIS A 98 -44.07 -3.43 3.87
CA HIS A 98 -42.98 -3.61 4.84
C HIS A 98 -43.18 -4.74 5.86
N SER A 99 -44.05 -5.72 5.58
CA SER A 99 -44.32 -6.83 6.50
C SER A 99 -43.43 -8.06 6.28
N ALA A 100 -42.84 -8.21 5.10
CA ALA A 100 -41.92 -9.32 4.80
C ALA A 100 -40.50 -9.03 5.33
N GLU A 101 -40.02 -9.91 6.18
CA GLU A 101 -38.70 -9.84 6.77
C GLU A 101 -37.79 -10.91 6.18
N LEU A 102 -36.50 -10.59 5.99
CA LEU A 102 -35.48 -11.53 5.57
C LEU A 102 -34.42 -11.65 6.65
N GLU A 103 -34.17 -12.87 7.06
CA GLU A 103 -33.12 -13.20 8.00
C GLU A 103 -31.98 -13.91 7.24
N PRO A 104 -30.77 -13.35 7.21
CA PRO A 104 -29.63 -14.01 6.60
C PRO A 104 -29.16 -15.16 7.51
N GLU A 105 -28.73 -16.24 6.89
CA GLU A 105 -28.09 -17.39 7.52
C GLU A 105 -26.74 -17.59 6.83
N LEU A 106 -25.66 -17.31 7.57
CA LEU A 106 -24.29 -17.32 7.01
C LEU A 106 -23.60 -18.64 7.37
N THR A 107 -22.88 -19.20 6.41
CA THR A 107 -22.05 -20.38 6.62
C THR A 107 -20.61 -20.04 6.18
N LEU A 108 -19.67 -20.15 7.12
CA LEU A 108 -18.25 -19.91 6.91
C LEU A 108 -17.50 -21.22 7.07
N LEU A 109 -16.88 -21.69 5.99
CA LEU A 109 -16.05 -22.91 5.98
C LEU A 109 -14.61 -22.56 5.64
N PRO A 110 -13.60 -23.20 6.28
CA PRO A 110 -12.19 -22.98 5.96
C PRO A 110 -11.89 -23.24 4.48
N GLY A 111 -11.18 -22.33 3.82
CA GLY A 111 -10.78 -22.45 2.42
C GLY A 111 -11.88 -22.28 1.37
N GLU A 112 -13.14 -22.09 1.78
CA GLU A 112 -14.26 -21.87 0.88
C GLU A 112 -14.75 -20.41 0.93
N LEU A 113 -15.54 -20.00 -0.07
CA LEU A 113 -16.24 -18.71 -0.04
C LEU A 113 -17.29 -18.72 1.08
N PRO A 114 -17.66 -17.53 1.65
CA PRO A 114 -18.82 -17.41 2.52
C PRO A 114 -20.10 -17.80 1.75
N TRP A 115 -20.98 -18.56 2.38
CA TRP A 115 -22.27 -18.94 1.81
C TRP A 115 -23.40 -18.27 2.53
N LEU A 116 -24.35 -17.70 1.79
CA LEU A 116 -25.54 -17.03 2.32
C LEU A 116 -26.80 -17.82 1.96
N ARG A 117 -27.60 -18.13 2.95
CA ARG A 117 -29.00 -18.55 2.83
C ARG A 117 -29.90 -17.47 3.40
N LEU A 118 -31.15 -17.47 2.99
CA LEU A 118 -32.15 -16.55 3.52
C LEU A 118 -33.31 -17.34 4.11
N ARG A 119 -33.83 -16.85 5.22
CA ARG A 119 -35.14 -17.19 5.74
C ARG A 119 -36.08 -16.01 5.52
N ILE A 120 -37.32 -16.29 5.26
CA ILE A 120 -38.38 -15.28 5.07
C ILE A 120 -39.50 -15.52 6.08
N SER A 121 -39.97 -14.44 6.66
CA SER A 121 -41.20 -14.40 7.49
C SER A 121 -42.04 -13.18 7.11
N ALA A 122 -43.30 -13.16 7.54
CA ALA A 122 -44.14 -11.99 7.43
C ALA A 122 -44.98 -11.82 8.71
N ASP A 123 -45.17 -10.56 9.15
CA ASP A 123 -45.96 -10.17 10.32
C ASP A 123 -45.59 -10.97 11.62
N GLY A 124 -44.31 -11.31 11.81
CA GLY A 124 -43.85 -12.11 12.95
C GLY A 124 -44.29 -13.58 12.92
N GLY A 125 -44.75 -14.06 11.76
CA GLY A 125 -45.20 -15.42 11.55
C GLY A 125 -44.07 -16.44 11.45
N ARG A 126 -44.40 -17.64 10.98
CA ARG A 126 -43.47 -18.74 10.81
C ARG A 126 -42.39 -18.40 9.76
N GLN A 127 -41.15 -18.72 10.05
CA GLN A 127 -40.00 -18.58 9.15
C GLN A 127 -39.94 -19.72 8.12
N TYR A 128 -39.66 -19.41 6.88
CA TYR A 128 -39.47 -20.34 5.79
C TYR A 128 -38.11 -20.15 5.12
N VAL A 129 -37.49 -21.23 4.64
CA VAL A 129 -36.24 -21.15 3.91
C VAL A 129 -36.52 -20.72 2.46
N VAL A 130 -35.80 -19.70 2.00
CA VAL A 130 -35.80 -19.29 0.59
C VAL A 130 -35.08 -20.35 -0.24
N LYS A 131 -35.76 -21.04 -1.13
CA LYS A 131 -35.22 -22.13 -1.93
C LYS A 131 -34.19 -21.66 -2.97
N SER A 132 -34.39 -20.45 -3.49
CA SER A 132 -33.52 -19.86 -4.52
C SER A 132 -33.52 -18.33 -4.35
N ILE A 133 -32.41 -17.79 -3.99
CA ILE A 133 -32.19 -16.32 -3.87
C ILE A 133 -32.32 -15.64 -5.24
N PRO A 134 -31.78 -16.20 -6.36
CA PRO A 134 -32.02 -15.65 -7.69
C PRO A 134 -33.50 -15.59 -8.11
N ASP A 135 -34.31 -16.62 -7.75
CA ASP A 135 -35.71 -16.61 -8.06
C ASP A 135 -36.47 -15.59 -7.22
N LEU A 136 -36.12 -15.44 -5.94
CA LEU A 136 -36.67 -14.39 -5.08
C LEU A 136 -36.42 -13.00 -5.70
N LEU A 137 -35.19 -12.70 -6.11
CA LEU A 137 -34.85 -11.40 -6.71
C LEU A 137 -35.61 -11.16 -8.01
N ARG A 138 -35.73 -12.19 -8.86
CA ARG A 138 -36.56 -12.10 -10.08
C ARG A 138 -38.02 -11.87 -9.77
N ALA A 139 -38.57 -12.52 -8.75
CA ALA A 139 -39.94 -12.32 -8.33
C ALA A 139 -40.19 -10.90 -7.83
N VAL A 140 -39.27 -10.34 -7.03
CA VAL A 140 -39.34 -8.94 -6.55
C VAL A 140 -39.33 -7.94 -7.72
N GLU A 141 -38.51 -8.20 -8.76
CA GLU A 141 -38.40 -7.33 -9.93
C GLU A 141 -39.58 -7.41 -10.87
N LYS A 142 -40.17 -8.60 -11.02
CA LYS A 142 -41.24 -8.87 -11.98
C LYS A 142 -42.63 -8.95 -11.36
N HIS A 143 -42.77 -8.59 -10.08
CA HIS A 143 -43.97 -8.77 -9.30
C HIS A 143 -44.50 -10.22 -9.35
N GLY A 144 -43.58 -11.18 -9.27
CA GLY A 144 -43.90 -12.60 -9.36
C GLY A 144 -44.46 -13.14 -8.05
N PHE A 145 -45.22 -14.24 -8.17
CA PHE A 145 -45.78 -14.97 -7.02
C PHE A 145 -44.87 -16.12 -6.60
N ILE A 146 -44.58 -16.23 -5.29
CA ILE A 146 -43.88 -17.37 -4.71
C ILE A 146 -44.65 -17.89 -3.51
N SER A 147 -44.82 -19.22 -3.43
CA SER A 147 -45.31 -19.93 -2.25
C SER A 147 -44.17 -20.55 -1.49
N TYR A 148 -43.97 -20.16 -0.24
CA TYR A 148 -42.98 -20.74 0.68
C TYR A 148 -43.57 -21.90 1.48
N GLY A 149 -44.90 -21.98 1.53
CA GLY A 149 -45.71 -22.98 2.21
C GLY A 149 -47.14 -22.48 2.42
N LYS A 150 -48.01 -23.34 3.00
CA LYS A 150 -49.46 -23.04 3.14
C LYS A 150 -49.79 -21.74 3.89
N ALA A 151 -48.88 -21.22 4.71
CA ALA A 151 -49.13 -20.05 5.52
C ALA A 151 -48.37 -18.80 5.03
N LEU A 152 -47.52 -18.91 4.01
CA LEU A 152 -46.81 -17.76 3.45
C LEU A 152 -46.70 -17.92 1.94
N GLU A 153 -47.56 -17.23 1.24
CA GLU A 153 -47.56 -17.12 -0.20
C GLU A 153 -48.07 -15.73 -0.58
N PHE A 154 -47.37 -15.03 -1.45
CA PHE A 154 -47.73 -13.67 -1.82
C PHE A 154 -47.07 -13.23 -3.13
N GLN A 155 -47.61 -12.16 -3.69
CA GLN A 155 -47.05 -11.46 -4.83
C GLN A 155 -45.92 -10.54 -4.35
N HIS A 156 -44.74 -10.73 -4.90
CA HIS A 156 -43.54 -10.02 -4.47
C HIS A 156 -43.48 -8.61 -5.08
N SER A 157 -43.19 -7.62 -4.26
CA SER A 157 -42.86 -6.27 -4.65
C SER A 157 -41.79 -5.72 -3.71
N TRP A 158 -41.10 -4.66 -4.12
CA TRP A 158 -40.15 -4.01 -3.22
C TRP A 158 -40.81 -3.52 -1.92
N ASP A 159 -42.03 -2.98 -2.04
CA ASP A 159 -42.76 -2.40 -0.92
C ASP A 159 -43.26 -3.45 0.09
N ALA A 160 -43.38 -4.71 -0.30
CA ALA A 160 -43.74 -5.79 0.61
C ALA A 160 -42.67 -6.07 1.67
N PHE A 161 -41.42 -5.77 1.37
CA PHE A 161 -40.27 -6.07 2.25
C PHE A 161 -39.95 -4.94 3.22
N ALA A 162 -39.56 -5.30 4.44
CA ALA A 162 -39.03 -4.38 5.44
C ALA A 162 -37.78 -3.62 4.91
N PRO A 163 -37.51 -2.40 5.40
CA PRO A 163 -36.39 -1.58 4.90
C PRO A 163 -35.02 -2.30 4.92
N GLU A 164 -34.75 -3.07 5.96
CA GLU A 164 -33.53 -3.87 6.10
C GLU A 164 -33.46 -4.98 5.03
N ALA A 165 -34.61 -5.67 4.81
CA ALA A 165 -34.70 -6.71 3.79
C ALA A 165 -34.53 -6.11 2.38
N GLN A 166 -35.06 -4.91 2.11
CA GLN A 166 -34.83 -4.21 0.85
C GLN A 166 -33.36 -3.87 0.62
N GLN A 167 -32.63 -3.43 1.66
CA GLN A 167 -31.20 -3.14 1.55
C GLN A 167 -30.41 -4.42 1.25
N LEU A 168 -30.73 -5.52 1.91
CA LEU A 168 -30.13 -6.82 1.66
C LEU A 168 -30.39 -7.29 0.22
N LEU A 169 -31.63 -7.19 -0.27
CA LEU A 169 -31.99 -7.56 -1.65
C LEU A 169 -31.25 -6.70 -2.68
N ARG A 170 -31.11 -5.39 -2.44
CA ARG A 170 -30.35 -4.48 -3.32
C ARG A 170 -28.86 -4.87 -3.37
N LEU A 171 -28.27 -5.25 -2.24
CA LEU A 171 -26.90 -5.71 -2.17
C LEU A 171 -26.72 -7.00 -2.98
N LEU A 172 -27.59 -7.99 -2.78
CA LEU A 172 -27.52 -9.28 -3.47
C LEU A 172 -27.79 -9.14 -4.98
N ARG A 173 -28.63 -8.21 -5.38
CA ARG A 173 -28.89 -7.91 -6.79
C ARG A 173 -27.61 -7.48 -7.52
N ARG A 174 -26.74 -6.66 -6.89
CA ARG A 174 -25.45 -6.26 -7.49
C ARG A 174 -24.58 -7.47 -7.82
N GLN A 175 -24.50 -8.44 -6.91
CA GLN A 175 -23.73 -9.65 -7.14
C GLN A 175 -24.27 -10.48 -8.31
N LEU A 176 -25.60 -10.65 -8.40
CA LEU A 176 -26.21 -11.51 -9.42
C LEU A 176 -26.13 -10.87 -10.80
N SER A 177 -26.31 -9.53 -10.91
CA SER A 177 -26.12 -8.81 -12.17
C SER A 177 -24.69 -8.91 -12.69
N ALA A 178 -23.69 -8.90 -11.80
CA ALA A 178 -22.28 -9.13 -12.16
C ALA A 178 -22.00 -10.59 -12.54
N LYS A 179 -22.73 -11.56 -11.92
CA LYS A 179 -22.56 -12.99 -12.17
C LYS A 179 -23.18 -13.48 -13.47
N GLU A 180 -24.30 -12.90 -13.91
CA GLU A 180 -24.92 -13.29 -15.18
C GLU A 180 -23.96 -13.08 -16.36
N GLY A 181 -23.12 -12.03 -16.31
CA GLY A 181 -22.01 -11.83 -17.25
C GLY A 181 -20.86 -12.83 -17.06
N ALA A 182 -20.53 -13.20 -15.82
CA ALA A 182 -19.42 -14.10 -15.49
C ALA A 182 -19.81 -15.59 -15.62
N GLU A 183 -21.06 -15.99 -15.34
CA GLU A 183 -21.53 -17.36 -15.55
C GLU A 183 -21.71 -17.71 -17.02
N ALA A 184 -22.05 -16.74 -17.87
CA ALA A 184 -22.00 -16.93 -19.32
C ALA A 184 -20.56 -17.26 -19.77
N ALA A 185 -19.54 -16.67 -19.15
CA ALA A 185 -18.14 -16.98 -19.38
C ALA A 185 -17.69 -18.28 -18.69
N LEU A 186 -18.19 -18.60 -17.48
CA LEU A 186 -17.82 -19.79 -16.69
C LEU A 186 -18.51 -21.08 -17.12
N ARG A 187 -19.70 -21.03 -17.73
CA ARG A 187 -20.33 -22.19 -18.39
C ARG A 187 -19.45 -22.75 -19.51
N SER A 188 -18.54 -21.91 -20.03
CA SER A 188 -17.51 -22.30 -20.97
C SER A 188 -16.36 -23.12 -20.33
N TYR A 189 -16.18 -23.07 -18.99
CA TYR A 189 -15.05 -23.68 -18.27
C TYR A 189 -15.39 -24.77 -17.22
N GLY A 190 -16.64 -25.16 -17.10
CA GLY A 190 -17.01 -26.45 -16.47
C GLY A 190 -16.85 -26.62 -14.96
N ASN A 191 -16.52 -25.61 -14.17
CA ASN A 191 -16.26 -25.70 -12.72
C ASN A 191 -17.14 -24.75 -11.89
N ALA A 192 -18.41 -25.12 -11.67
CA ALA A 192 -19.19 -24.51 -10.59
C ALA A 192 -18.90 -25.27 -9.27
N PRO A 193 -18.69 -24.59 -8.12
CA PRO A 193 -18.52 -25.26 -6.83
C PRO A 193 -19.81 -26.03 -6.48
N ARG A 194 -19.69 -27.35 -6.29
CA ARG A 194 -20.82 -28.27 -6.08
C ARG A 194 -21.23 -28.49 -4.62
N ASN A 195 -20.56 -27.85 -3.65
CA ASN A 195 -20.62 -28.24 -2.23
C ASN A 195 -21.26 -27.21 -1.29
N GLY A 196 -22.07 -26.27 -1.78
CA GLY A 196 -22.74 -25.31 -0.91
C GLY A 196 -24.03 -25.83 -0.27
N PRO A 197 -24.51 -25.20 0.83
CA PRO A 197 -25.79 -25.54 1.45
C PRO A 197 -26.94 -25.31 0.48
N ALA A 198 -27.93 -26.23 0.48
CA ALA A 198 -29.09 -26.18 -0.43
C ALA A 198 -29.81 -24.82 -0.30
N GLY A 199 -30.05 -24.14 -1.43
CA GLY A 199 -30.68 -22.82 -1.49
C GLY A 199 -29.75 -21.65 -1.16
N GLY A 200 -28.46 -21.90 -0.85
CA GLY A 200 -27.48 -20.84 -0.59
C GLY A 200 -26.77 -20.36 -1.85
N ILE A 201 -26.20 -19.16 -1.77
CA ILE A 201 -25.32 -18.61 -2.79
C ILE A 201 -23.93 -18.29 -2.19
N PRO A 202 -22.84 -18.53 -2.92
CA PRO A 202 -21.53 -18.12 -2.50
C PRO A 202 -21.39 -16.61 -2.67
N LEU A 203 -20.80 -15.94 -1.68
CA LEU A 203 -20.58 -14.50 -1.68
C LEU A 203 -19.17 -14.18 -2.19
N ASN A 204 -19.04 -13.15 -3.04
CA ASN A 204 -17.75 -12.56 -3.34
C ASN A 204 -17.32 -11.60 -2.21
N GLY A 205 -16.05 -11.13 -2.23
CA GLY A 205 -15.51 -10.27 -1.20
C GLY A 205 -16.23 -8.93 -1.06
N GLU A 206 -16.66 -8.32 -2.17
CA GLU A 206 -17.41 -7.05 -2.17
C GLU A 206 -18.76 -7.18 -1.45
N ILE A 207 -19.50 -8.25 -1.78
CA ILE A 207 -20.82 -8.46 -1.18
C ILE A 207 -20.70 -8.90 0.27
N PHE A 208 -19.63 -9.63 0.61
CA PHE A 208 -19.37 -9.99 1.99
C PHE A 208 -19.06 -8.74 2.85
N ASP A 209 -18.22 -7.82 2.35
CA ASP A 209 -17.97 -6.52 3.00
C ASP A 209 -19.28 -5.72 3.16
N GLY A 210 -20.07 -5.64 2.09
CA GLY A 210 -21.37 -4.96 2.11
C GLY A 210 -22.35 -5.58 3.09
N LEU A 211 -22.35 -6.91 3.23
CA LEU A 211 -23.22 -7.63 4.16
C LEU A 211 -22.81 -7.35 5.61
N VAL A 212 -21.51 -7.42 5.92
CA VAL A 212 -20.99 -7.08 7.25
C VAL A 212 -21.31 -5.62 7.58
N ALA A 213 -21.09 -4.69 6.66
CA ALA A 213 -21.40 -3.28 6.86
C ALA A 213 -22.91 -3.03 7.10
N LEU A 214 -23.80 -3.74 6.39
CA LEU A 214 -25.24 -3.64 6.56
C LEU A 214 -25.70 -4.06 7.97
N TYR A 215 -25.10 -5.11 8.51
CA TYR A 215 -25.46 -5.66 9.83
C TYR A 215 -24.58 -5.19 10.99
N ALA A 216 -23.55 -4.38 10.72
CA ALA A 216 -22.70 -3.80 11.76
C ALA A 216 -23.48 -3.01 12.83
N PRO A 217 -24.52 -2.20 12.50
CA PRO A 217 -25.30 -1.48 13.52
C PRO A 217 -26.05 -2.40 14.48
N THR A 218 -26.47 -3.58 14.04
CA THR A 218 -27.16 -4.57 14.89
C THR A 218 -26.20 -5.44 15.67
N GLY A 219 -24.93 -5.48 15.25
CA GLY A 219 -23.88 -6.30 15.85
C GLY A 219 -24.05 -7.80 15.63
N ASN A 220 -25.00 -8.22 14.78
CA ASN A 220 -25.28 -9.64 14.51
C ASN A 220 -25.55 -9.88 13.03
N LEU A 221 -24.93 -10.91 12.47
CA LEU A 221 -25.12 -11.34 11.09
C LEU A 221 -25.23 -12.85 11.00
N GLY A 222 -26.45 -13.32 10.73
CA GLY A 222 -26.68 -14.74 10.43
C GLY A 222 -26.27 -15.71 11.54
N GLY A 223 -26.39 -15.30 12.80
CA GLY A 223 -25.98 -16.06 13.97
C GLY A 223 -24.59 -15.70 14.49
N TYR A 224 -23.82 -14.90 13.77
CA TYR A 224 -22.49 -14.44 14.20
C TYR A 224 -22.57 -13.05 14.84
N THR A 225 -21.90 -12.89 15.97
CA THR A 225 -21.67 -11.57 16.59
C THR A 225 -20.58 -10.84 15.79
N LEU A 226 -20.85 -9.60 15.38
CA LEU A 226 -19.88 -8.77 14.65
C LEU A 226 -19.04 -7.96 15.63
N LYS A 227 -17.72 -8.01 15.46
CA LYS A 227 -16.73 -7.24 16.22
C LYS A 227 -15.72 -6.62 15.26
N THR A 228 -14.99 -5.62 15.74
CA THR A 228 -13.89 -4.99 15.00
C THR A 228 -12.56 -5.25 15.68
N GLY A 229 -11.49 -5.30 14.91
CA GLY A 229 -10.13 -5.50 15.39
C GLY A 229 -9.77 -6.97 15.61
N ILE A 230 -8.52 -7.21 15.96
CA ILE A 230 -7.97 -8.55 16.16
C ILE A 230 -8.31 -9.04 17.56
N PRO A 231 -8.91 -10.23 17.72
CA PRO A 231 -9.19 -10.81 19.04
C PRO A 231 -7.89 -11.09 19.82
N ALA A 232 -7.99 -11.18 21.13
CA ALA A 232 -6.90 -11.73 21.94
C ALA A 232 -6.69 -13.20 21.57
N LEU A 233 -5.46 -13.54 21.21
CA LEU A 233 -5.09 -14.88 20.79
C LEU A 233 -4.18 -15.52 21.82
N THR A 234 -4.33 -16.81 22.01
CA THR A 234 -3.41 -17.62 22.82
C THR A 234 -2.68 -18.58 21.89
N MET A 235 -1.36 -18.43 21.82
CA MET A 235 -0.48 -19.33 21.07
C MET A 235 0.00 -20.44 22.00
N ARG A 236 -0.36 -21.67 21.68
CA ARG A 236 0.09 -22.86 22.39
C ARG A 236 1.27 -23.48 21.67
N VAL A 237 2.32 -23.77 22.43
CA VAL A 237 3.56 -24.37 21.95
C VAL A 237 3.69 -25.78 22.53
N GLU A 238 3.84 -26.77 21.66
CA GLU A 238 4.00 -28.18 22.05
C GLU A 238 5.29 -28.76 21.48
N LYS A 239 5.96 -29.61 22.28
CA LYS A 239 7.16 -30.30 21.82
C LYS A 239 6.84 -31.39 20.81
N ARG A 240 7.56 -31.41 19.69
CA ARG A 240 7.54 -32.48 18.72
C ARG A 240 8.95 -32.99 18.44
N ARG A 241 9.05 -34.19 17.88
CA ARG A 241 10.37 -34.76 17.52
C ARG A 241 11.08 -33.88 16.50
N GLY A 242 12.18 -33.22 16.88
CA GLY A 242 12.99 -32.38 16.01
C GLY A 242 12.56 -30.92 15.93
N GLY A 243 11.61 -30.47 16.78
CA GLY A 243 11.17 -29.08 16.77
C GLY A 243 9.98 -28.81 17.67
N VAL A 244 9.22 -27.80 17.34
CA VAL A 244 8.04 -27.33 18.07
C VAL A 244 6.82 -27.25 17.15
N GLU A 245 5.65 -27.54 17.69
CA GLU A 245 4.37 -27.32 17.04
C GLU A 245 3.68 -26.14 17.69
N VAL A 246 3.20 -25.22 16.86
CA VAL A 246 2.55 -23.97 17.26
C VAL A 246 1.12 -23.98 16.76
N SER A 247 0.17 -23.74 17.65
CA SER A 247 -1.26 -23.58 17.35
C SER A 247 -1.83 -22.35 18.02
N VAL A 248 -2.96 -21.83 17.51
CA VAL A 248 -3.62 -20.64 18.06
C VAL A 248 -5.01 -21.00 18.55
N THR A 249 -5.35 -20.50 19.72
CA THR A 249 -6.66 -20.64 20.37
C THR A 249 -7.27 -19.25 20.59
N PRO A 250 -8.59 -19.05 20.33
CA PRO A 250 -9.53 -20.01 19.76
C PRO A 250 -9.18 -20.40 18.31
N ALA A 251 -9.68 -21.54 17.88
CA ALA A 251 -9.55 -21.94 16.47
C ALA A 251 -10.31 -20.92 15.61
N LEU A 252 -9.58 -20.22 14.76
CA LEU A 252 -10.12 -19.17 13.90
C LEU A 252 -10.07 -19.59 12.44
N GLY A 253 -11.04 -19.12 11.66
CA GLY A 253 -10.98 -19.15 10.22
C GLY A 253 -10.65 -17.78 9.64
N TRP A 254 -10.16 -17.76 8.41
CA TRP A 254 -9.83 -16.55 7.67
C TRP A 254 -10.74 -16.37 6.46
N LYS A 255 -11.23 -15.15 6.24
CA LYS A 255 -11.94 -14.74 5.02
C LYS A 255 -11.40 -13.40 4.52
N THR A 256 -11.35 -13.26 3.21
CA THR A 256 -10.92 -12.02 2.56
C THR A 256 -12.11 -11.35 1.88
N GLY A 257 -12.39 -10.11 2.23
CA GLY A 257 -13.31 -9.23 1.52
C GLY A 257 -12.61 -8.48 0.38
N LEU A 258 -13.28 -7.46 -0.16
CA LEU A 258 -12.66 -6.54 -1.12
C LEU A 258 -11.73 -5.55 -0.40
N ASP A 259 -12.27 -4.87 0.62
CA ASP A 259 -11.57 -3.81 1.36
C ASP A 259 -11.12 -4.25 2.75
N ASN A 260 -11.76 -5.27 3.34
CA ASN A 260 -11.48 -5.75 4.68
C ASN A 260 -11.07 -7.23 4.67
N ASP A 261 -10.35 -7.61 5.71
CA ASP A 261 -10.10 -9.01 6.03
C ASP A 261 -10.91 -9.40 7.27
N TYR A 262 -11.19 -10.68 7.43
CA TYR A 262 -12.05 -11.17 8.51
C TYR A 262 -11.46 -12.40 9.18
N LEU A 263 -11.47 -12.38 10.51
CA LEU A 263 -11.34 -13.57 11.34
C LEU A 263 -12.72 -14.03 11.76
N TYR A 264 -12.94 -15.35 11.88
CA TYR A 264 -14.19 -15.88 12.40
C TYR A 264 -13.97 -17.09 13.28
N SER A 265 -14.80 -17.22 14.31
CA SER A 265 -14.97 -18.40 15.14
C SER A 265 -16.32 -19.04 14.86
N GLU A 266 -16.78 -19.94 15.74
CA GLU A 266 -18.10 -20.56 15.63
C GLU A 266 -19.26 -19.56 15.73
N ASP A 267 -19.08 -18.47 16.47
CA ASP A 267 -20.14 -17.52 16.84
C ASP A 267 -19.78 -16.05 16.62
N THR A 268 -18.56 -15.74 16.19
CA THR A 268 -18.10 -14.34 16.10
C THR A 268 -17.32 -14.12 14.81
N ILE A 269 -17.55 -12.97 14.19
CA ILE A 269 -16.78 -12.45 13.05
C ILE A 269 -16.10 -11.17 13.50
N TRP A 270 -14.77 -11.09 13.31
CA TRP A 270 -14.00 -9.87 13.54
C TRP A 270 -13.62 -9.26 12.20
N GLN A 271 -14.06 -8.05 11.97
CA GLN A 271 -13.63 -7.25 10.83
C GLN A 271 -12.27 -6.61 11.15
N LEU A 272 -11.30 -6.81 10.27
CA LEU A 272 -9.96 -6.29 10.38
C LEU A 272 -9.75 -5.16 9.38
N ASP A 273 -9.19 -4.04 9.84
CA ASP A 273 -8.64 -3.05 8.92
C ASP A 273 -7.45 -3.67 8.17
N ARG A 274 -7.48 -3.59 6.84
CA ARG A 274 -6.45 -4.22 6.00
C ARG A 274 -5.08 -3.57 6.17
N ALA A 275 -5.01 -2.27 6.43
CA ALA A 275 -3.75 -1.57 6.67
C ALA A 275 -3.15 -1.96 8.03
N GLU A 276 -3.99 -2.07 9.06
CA GLU A 276 -3.57 -2.50 10.41
C GLU A 276 -3.16 -3.98 10.42
N SER A 277 -3.90 -4.83 9.73
CA SER A 277 -3.67 -6.28 9.71
C SER A 277 -2.59 -6.73 8.71
N ALA A 278 -2.14 -5.85 7.81
CA ALA A 278 -1.26 -6.21 6.70
C ALA A 278 0.01 -6.97 7.13
N ARG A 279 0.62 -6.58 8.24
CA ARG A 279 1.84 -7.23 8.77
C ARG A 279 1.56 -8.57 9.43
N MET A 280 0.40 -8.71 10.10
CA MET A 280 -0.01 -9.92 10.81
C MET A 280 -0.71 -10.93 9.90
N ARG A 281 -1.22 -10.50 8.77
CA ARG A 281 -2.02 -11.29 7.83
C ARG A 281 -1.38 -12.63 7.45
N PRO A 282 -0.11 -12.70 7.01
CA PRO A 282 0.49 -13.98 6.62
C PRO A 282 0.53 -14.99 7.78
N ALA A 283 0.82 -14.51 9.00
CA ALA A 283 0.86 -15.35 10.20
C ALA A 283 -0.53 -15.80 10.62
N LEU A 284 -1.53 -14.90 10.64
CA LEU A 284 -2.90 -15.24 11.00
C LEU A 284 -3.53 -16.21 9.99
N GLU A 285 -3.34 -15.99 8.70
CA GLU A 285 -3.85 -16.86 7.65
C GLU A 285 -3.23 -18.28 7.73
N ALA A 286 -1.93 -18.37 8.03
CA ALA A 286 -1.24 -19.64 8.16
C ALA A 286 -1.64 -20.41 9.43
N LEU A 287 -1.88 -19.70 10.55
CA LEU A 287 -2.21 -20.28 11.86
C LEU A 287 -3.71 -20.56 12.04
N CYS A 288 -4.57 -19.95 11.19
CA CYS A 288 -6.01 -20.14 11.29
C CYS A 288 -6.41 -21.60 11.00
N GLY A 289 -6.97 -22.26 12.01
CA GLY A 289 -7.49 -23.62 11.92
C GLY A 289 -6.44 -24.71 11.68
N LYS A 290 -5.15 -24.40 11.88
CA LYS A 290 -4.04 -25.33 11.65
C LYS A 290 -3.00 -25.20 12.76
N SER A 291 -2.29 -26.30 13.03
CA SER A 291 -1.02 -26.24 13.74
C SER A 291 0.14 -26.26 12.75
N LEU A 292 1.20 -25.53 13.06
CA LEU A 292 2.41 -25.44 12.25
C LEU A 292 3.57 -26.04 13.01
N PHE A 293 4.35 -26.87 12.33
CA PHE A 293 5.58 -27.46 12.86
C PHE A 293 6.80 -26.66 12.39
N PHE A 294 7.65 -26.27 13.33
CA PHE A 294 8.92 -25.59 13.08
C PHE A 294 10.07 -26.45 13.58
N THR A 295 11.11 -26.60 12.77
CA THR A 295 12.39 -27.15 13.25
C THR A 295 13.02 -26.19 14.26
N THR A 296 14.04 -26.62 15.02
CA THR A 296 14.69 -25.72 15.98
C THR A 296 15.28 -24.47 15.31
N GLY A 297 15.86 -24.58 14.11
CA GLY A 297 16.37 -23.43 13.37
C GLY A 297 15.27 -22.49 12.88
N ASP A 298 14.17 -23.06 12.36
CA ASP A 298 13.01 -22.26 11.91
C ASP A 298 12.27 -21.60 13.08
N ALA A 299 12.28 -22.20 14.29
CA ALA A 299 11.69 -21.63 15.47
C ALA A 299 12.37 -20.32 15.88
N THR A 300 13.70 -20.21 15.76
CA THR A 300 14.43 -18.95 15.98
C THR A 300 14.02 -17.89 14.94
N ALA A 301 13.93 -18.29 13.66
CA ALA A 301 13.47 -17.38 12.60
C ALA A 301 12.01 -16.93 12.83
N PHE A 302 11.13 -17.83 13.28
CA PHE A 302 9.77 -17.49 13.67
C PHE A 302 9.74 -16.45 14.80
N CYS A 303 10.59 -16.60 15.81
CA CYS A 303 10.72 -15.63 16.91
C CYS A 303 11.24 -14.27 16.42
N SER A 304 12.17 -14.24 15.47
CA SER A 304 12.73 -12.99 14.93
C SER A 304 11.77 -12.24 14.02
N TYR A 305 11.06 -12.96 13.11
CA TYR A 305 10.28 -12.33 12.04
C TYR A 305 8.79 -12.26 12.32
N VAL A 306 8.21 -13.32 12.89
CA VAL A 306 6.75 -13.45 12.98
C VAL A 306 6.23 -12.98 14.34
N LEU A 307 6.85 -13.42 15.42
CA LEU A 307 6.39 -13.14 16.78
C LEU A 307 6.30 -11.63 17.08
N PRO A 308 7.25 -10.77 16.70
CA PRO A 308 7.16 -9.33 16.90
C PRO A 308 5.99 -8.66 16.15
N GLU A 309 5.59 -9.20 14.98
CA GLU A 309 4.45 -8.66 14.23
C GLU A 309 3.11 -9.02 14.90
N LEU A 310 3.05 -10.14 15.60
CA LEU A 310 1.88 -10.54 16.39
C LEU A 310 1.76 -9.70 17.68
N GLY A 311 2.88 -9.22 18.20
CA GLY A 311 2.96 -8.27 19.31
C GLY A 311 2.24 -8.71 20.58
N SER A 312 1.74 -7.75 21.36
CA SER A 312 1.00 -7.97 22.62
C SER A 312 -0.40 -8.60 22.44
N ARG A 313 -0.84 -8.80 21.20
CA ARG A 313 -2.16 -9.41 20.90
C ARG A 313 -2.16 -10.93 21.04
N VAL A 314 -0.98 -11.52 21.15
CA VAL A 314 -0.81 -12.97 21.32
C VAL A 314 -0.18 -13.26 22.66
N THR A 315 -0.89 -14.03 23.49
CA THR A 315 -0.35 -14.60 24.75
C THR A 315 0.30 -15.94 24.42
N ILE A 316 1.54 -16.16 24.83
CA ILE A 316 2.27 -17.40 24.55
C ILE A 316 2.12 -18.36 25.73
N GLU A 317 1.48 -19.49 25.50
CA GLU A 317 1.45 -20.64 26.42
C GLU A 317 2.57 -21.63 26.05
N ASP A 318 3.75 -21.43 26.65
CA ASP A 318 4.94 -22.25 26.44
C ASP A 318 5.51 -22.71 27.79
N PRO A 319 4.88 -23.71 28.43
CA PRO A 319 5.27 -24.15 29.77
C PRO A 319 6.68 -24.77 29.83
N GLU A 320 7.15 -25.34 28.74
CA GLU A 320 8.51 -25.89 28.64
C GLU A 320 9.53 -24.87 28.13
N ARG A 321 9.11 -23.64 27.85
CA ARG A 321 9.93 -22.55 27.27
C ARG A 321 10.62 -22.90 25.96
N LEU A 322 10.00 -23.73 25.17
CA LEU A 322 10.54 -24.26 23.90
C LEU A 322 10.76 -23.15 22.87
N LEU A 323 9.76 -22.29 22.73
CA LEU A 323 9.78 -21.13 21.83
C LEU A 323 10.43 -19.91 22.51
N LEU A 324 10.10 -19.69 23.78
CA LEU A 324 10.65 -18.56 24.54
C LEU A 324 12.18 -18.61 24.64
N ASN A 325 12.77 -19.81 24.72
CA ASN A 325 14.23 -19.98 24.70
C ASN A 325 14.84 -19.82 23.29
N GLN A 326 14.01 -19.67 22.23
CA GLN A 326 14.46 -19.39 20.86
C GLN A 326 14.31 -17.91 20.49
N ILE A 327 13.83 -17.08 21.43
CA ILE A 327 13.77 -15.64 21.20
C ILE A 327 15.20 -15.10 21.20
N PRO A 328 15.67 -14.51 20.10
CA PRO A 328 17.02 -13.96 20.06
C PRO A 328 17.16 -12.75 20.98
N LEU A 329 18.38 -12.50 21.40
CA LEU A 329 18.71 -11.25 22.06
C LEU A 329 18.62 -10.12 21.03
N GLU A 330 18.20 -8.95 21.48
CA GLU A 330 18.23 -7.74 20.65
C GLU A 330 19.68 -7.25 20.54
N PRO A 331 20.25 -7.14 19.34
CA PRO A 331 21.61 -6.68 19.17
C PRO A 331 21.71 -5.16 19.25
N VAL A 332 22.84 -4.66 19.77
CA VAL A 332 23.23 -3.28 19.52
C VAL A 332 23.88 -3.23 18.13
N VAL A 333 23.25 -2.50 17.22
CA VAL A 333 23.76 -2.33 15.85
C VAL A 333 24.85 -1.27 15.85
N GLN A 334 26.01 -1.59 15.30
CA GLN A 334 27.15 -0.68 15.23
C GLN A 334 27.58 -0.49 13.78
N PHE A 335 27.51 0.75 13.32
CA PHE A 335 27.91 1.16 11.98
C PHE A 335 29.27 1.86 12.08
N TYR A 336 30.28 1.33 11.40
CA TYR A 336 31.61 1.92 11.33
C TYR A 336 31.78 2.56 9.95
N LEU A 337 32.00 3.88 9.95
CA LEU A 337 32.12 4.65 8.71
C LEU A 337 33.57 5.14 8.56
N ASP A 338 34.10 4.93 7.38
CA ASP A 338 35.43 5.35 6.97
C ASP A 338 35.40 6.08 5.62
N ALA A 339 36.43 6.87 5.36
CA ALA A 339 36.64 7.54 4.08
C ALA A 339 38.06 7.30 3.60
N PRO A 340 38.35 6.16 2.99
CA PRO A 340 39.70 5.82 2.55
C PRO A 340 40.23 6.78 1.50
N THR A 341 39.35 7.39 0.74
CA THR A 341 39.62 8.51 -0.17
C THR A 341 38.59 9.62 0.06
N ARG A 342 38.80 10.79 -0.54
CA ARG A 342 37.82 11.90 -0.47
C ARG A 342 36.62 11.73 -1.36
N GLU A 343 36.58 10.67 -2.15
CA GLU A 343 35.52 10.37 -3.12
C GLU A 343 34.72 9.13 -2.73
N THR A 344 35.22 8.36 -1.76
CA THR A 344 34.67 7.07 -1.38
C THR A 344 34.34 7.06 0.09
N VAL A 345 33.12 6.66 0.43
CA VAL A 345 32.68 6.33 1.79
C VAL A 345 32.59 4.83 1.90
N ARG A 346 33.12 4.27 2.97
CA ARG A 346 32.99 2.86 3.33
C ARG A 346 32.27 2.72 4.65
N ALA A 347 31.49 1.67 4.76
CA ALA A 347 30.86 1.28 5.99
C ALA A 347 31.00 -0.21 6.21
N HIS A 348 31.20 -0.64 7.44
CA HIS A 348 30.96 -2.01 7.82
C HIS A 348 30.02 -2.07 9.01
N LEU A 349 29.42 -3.23 9.20
CA LEU A 349 28.33 -3.45 10.12
C LEU A 349 28.74 -4.52 11.13
N GLU A 350 28.59 -4.23 12.42
CA GLU A 350 28.76 -5.17 13.50
C GLU A 350 27.51 -5.22 14.38
N PHE A 351 27.29 -6.35 14.99
CA PHE A 351 26.21 -6.59 15.94
C PHE A 351 26.78 -7.04 17.27
N LEU A 352 26.39 -6.35 18.33
CA LEU A 352 26.82 -6.67 19.67
C LEU A 352 25.68 -7.36 20.43
N TYR A 353 25.85 -8.63 20.73
CA TYR A 353 24.93 -9.46 21.52
C TYR A 353 25.49 -9.67 22.92
N GLY A 354 25.21 -8.76 23.84
CA GLY A 354 25.86 -8.75 25.16
C GLY A 354 27.37 -8.48 25.05
N GLU A 355 28.21 -9.47 25.29
CA GLU A 355 29.67 -9.36 25.14
C GLU A 355 30.15 -9.89 23.78
N ASP A 356 29.31 -10.64 23.05
CA ASP A 356 29.67 -11.24 21.77
C ASP A 356 29.48 -10.25 20.62
N ARG A 357 30.56 -10.04 19.84
CA ARG A 357 30.54 -9.21 18.64
C ARG A 357 30.58 -10.11 17.42
N VAL A 358 29.68 -9.86 16.49
CA VAL A 358 29.55 -10.64 15.25
C VAL A 358 29.31 -9.72 14.05
N THR A 359 29.80 -10.15 12.89
CA THR A 359 29.51 -9.50 11.60
C THR A 359 28.39 -10.24 10.87
N PRO A 360 27.78 -9.66 9.82
CA PRO A 360 26.72 -10.33 9.06
C PRO A 360 27.13 -11.70 8.51
N GLU A 361 28.38 -11.89 8.15
CA GLU A 361 28.87 -13.10 7.48
C GLU A 361 29.41 -14.17 8.45
N GLU A 362 29.72 -13.79 9.67
CA GLU A 362 30.21 -14.73 10.67
C GLU A 362 29.06 -15.50 11.33
N PRO A 363 29.19 -16.81 11.51
CA PRO A 363 28.14 -17.59 12.18
C PRO A 363 27.95 -17.21 13.64
N GLY A 364 28.89 -16.54 14.25
CA GLY A 364 28.93 -16.22 15.67
C GLY A 364 29.28 -17.41 16.57
N PRO A 365 29.39 -17.18 17.90
CA PRO A 365 29.66 -18.22 18.89
C PRO A 365 28.60 -19.31 18.91
N ALA A 366 28.98 -20.54 19.22
CA ALA A 366 28.06 -21.66 19.33
C ALA A 366 27.00 -21.38 20.42
N GLY A 367 25.74 -21.46 20.05
CA GLY A 367 24.61 -21.21 20.95
C GLY A 367 24.10 -19.78 20.98
N LEU A 368 24.73 -18.85 20.27
CA LEU A 368 24.21 -17.50 20.09
C LEU A 368 22.97 -17.52 19.20
N LEU A 369 21.85 -17.03 19.72
CA LEU A 369 20.62 -16.82 18.96
C LEU A 369 20.62 -15.41 18.39
N ARG A 370 20.86 -15.29 17.10
CA ARG A 370 20.94 -14.01 16.38
C ARG A 370 19.57 -13.53 15.95
N ASP A 371 19.31 -12.24 16.09
CA ASP A 371 18.10 -11.61 15.53
C ASP A 371 18.29 -11.27 14.04
N ALA A 372 18.04 -12.26 13.20
CA ALA A 372 18.16 -12.13 11.76
C ALA A 372 17.31 -10.97 11.18
N ARG A 373 16.22 -10.59 11.82
CA ARG A 373 15.37 -9.47 11.41
C ARG A 373 16.06 -8.13 11.66
N ALA A 374 16.61 -7.92 12.86
CA ALA A 374 17.34 -6.71 13.21
C ALA A 374 18.56 -6.56 12.30
N GLU A 375 19.31 -7.63 12.10
CA GLU A 375 20.48 -7.65 11.22
C GLU A 375 20.14 -7.33 9.76
N GLN A 376 19.09 -7.95 9.21
CA GLN A 376 18.64 -7.65 7.85
C GLN A 376 18.10 -6.22 7.71
N ARG A 377 17.45 -5.69 8.75
CA ARG A 377 16.96 -4.31 8.73
C ARG A 377 18.12 -3.34 8.66
N ALA A 378 19.14 -3.54 9.49
CA ALA A 378 20.35 -2.73 9.49
C ALA A 378 21.12 -2.83 8.15
N GLY A 379 21.29 -4.04 7.63
CA GLY A 379 21.93 -4.26 6.33
C GLY A 379 21.16 -3.62 5.17
N ARG A 380 19.83 -3.74 5.14
CA ARG A 380 19.00 -3.08 4.13
C ARG A 380 19.02 -1.57 4.26
N LEU A 381 19.07 -1.04 5.49
CA LEU A 381 19.20 0.40 5.71
C LEU A 381 20.50 0.92 5.13
N LEU A 382 21.60 0.25 5.41
CA LEU A 382 22.91 0.60 4.85
C LEU A 382 22.92 0.49 3.32
N GLY A 383 22.35 -0.58 2.77
CA GLY A 383 22.25 -0.84 1.34
C GLY A 383 21.34 0.13 0.55
N ARG A 384 20.59 1.04 1.21
CA ARG A 384 19.88 2.13 0.53
C ARG A 384 20.80 3.25 0.06
N TYR A 385 21.94 3.37 0.69
CA TYR A 385 22.86 4.50 0.51
C TYR A 385 24.20 4.08 -0.07
N LEU A 386 24.65 2.87 0.24
CA LEU A 386 25.95 2.37 -0.15
C LEU A 386 25.81 1.03 -0.86
N GLU A 387 26.53 0.83 -1.95
CA GLU A 387 26.55 -0.45 -2.64
C GLU A 387 27.47 -1.46 -1.95
N PRO A 388 27.12 -2.76 -1.94
CA PRO A 388 28.02 -3.78 -1.42
C PRO A 388 29.29 -3.87 -2.28
N GLY A 389 30.44 -3.75 -1.64
CA GLY A 389 31.73 -3.83 -2.29
C GLY A 389 32.58 -4.99 -1.75
N PRO A 390 33.60 -5.45 -2.50
CA PRO A 390 34.52 -6.45 -2.00
C PRO A 390 35.34 -5.90 -0.85
N ASP A 391 35.69 -6.74 0.13
CA ASP A 391 36.66 -6.38 1.14
C ASP A 391 38.06 -6.19 0.49
N THR A 392 38.33 -4.97 0.08
CA THR A 392 39.61 -4.63 -0.58
C THR A 392 40.75 -4.38 0.39
N MET A 393 40.47 -4.34 1.69
CA MET A 393 41.44 -3.92 2.70
C MET A 393 42.11 -5.08 3.43
N GLY A 394 41.61 -6.30 3.35
CA GLY A 394 42.16 -7.45 4.05
C GLY A 394 42.13 -7.32 5.58
N ASN A 395 41.24 -6.48 6.11
CA ASN A 395 41.15 -6.17 7.53
C ASN A 395 40.24 -7.13 8.31
N GLY A 396 39.79 -8.18 7.67
CA GLY A 396 38.84 -9.12 8.28
C GLY A 396 37.41 -8.57 8.48
N LEU A 397 37.08 -7.48 7.80
CA LEU A 397 35.75 -6.91 7.81
C LEU A 397 34.88 -7.70 6.85
N ALA A 398 33.94 -8.41 7.38
CA ALA A 398 33.10 -9.34 6.61
C ALA A 398 32.08 -8.66 5.70
N ALA A 399 31.67 -7.44 6.01
CA ALA A 399 30.72 -6.68 5.18
C ALA A 399 31.08 -5.19 5.17
N HIS A 400 31.26 -4.64 3.98
CA HIS A 400 31.40 -3.21 3.79
C HIS A 400 30.73 -2.79 2.48
N TYR A 401 30.41 -1.51 2.40
CA TYR A 401 29.75 -0.91 1.25
C TYR A 401 30.53 0.31 0.81
N ASP A 402 30.65 0.48 -0.49
CA ASP A 402 31.32 1.63 -1.09
C ASP A 402 30.33 2.47 -1.90
N ALA A 403 30.41 3.79 -1.74
CA ALA A 403 29.76 4.76 -2.61
C ALA A 403 30.82 5.48 -3.44
N TYR A 404 30.63 5.53 -4.74
CA TYR A 404 31.63 6.05 -5.70
C TYR A 404 31.22 7.38 -6.31
N GLU A 405 29.91 7.69 -6.36
CA GLU A 405 29.39 8.90 -6.96
C GLU A 405 29.24 10.03 -5.94
N GLU A 406 29.56 11.26 -6.35
CA GLU A 406 29.53 12.43 -5.47
C GLU A 406 28.12 12.69 -4.90
N ASP A 407 27.07 12.56 -5.74
CA ASP A 407 25.69 12.77 -5.32
C ASP A 407 25.23 11.67 -4.33
N GLU A 408 25.73 10.46 -4.44
CA GLU A 408 25.46 9.36 -3.50
C GLU A 408 26.11 9.62 -2.15
N VAL A 409 27.36 10.11 -2.14
CA VAL A 409 28.03 10.52 -0.91
C VAL A 409 27.24 11.63 -0.22
N TYR A 410 26.76 12.62 -0.95
CA TYR A 410 25.94 13.71 -0.39
C TYR A 410 24.63 13.19 0.20
N ARG A 411 23.93 12.30 -0.52
CA ARG A 411 22.70 11.69 -0.02
C ARG A 411 22.96 10.88 1.24
N PHE A 412 24.06 10.17 1.29
CA PHE A 412 24.44 9.40 2.47
C PHE A 412 24.73 10.30 3.69
N LEU A 413 25.42 11.42 3.48
CA LEU A 413 25.72 12.38 4.55
C LEU A 413 24.45 13.06 5.10
N ASP A 414 23.52 13.43 4.23
CA ASP A 414 22.30 14.17 4.61
C ASP A 414 21.18 13.29 5.16
N GLU A 415 20.98 12.12 4.57
CA GLU A 415 19.83 11.25 4.87
C GLU A 415 20.30 9.96 5.56
N GLY A 416 21.42 9.40 5.09
CA GLY A 416 21.91 8.12 5.56
C GLY A 416 22.40 8.16 7.00
N ILE A 417 23.30 9.07 7.34
CA ILE A 417 23.84 9.16 8.70
C ILE A 417 22.74 9.37 9.76
N PRO A 418 21.80 10.31 9.59
CA PRO A 418 20.67 10.42 10.51
C PRO A 418 19.83 9.15 10.62
N ALA A 419 19.62 8.44 9.51
CA ALA A 419 18.89 7.18 9.51
C ALA A 419 19.64 6.06 10.24
N LEU A 420 20.98 5.97 10.08
CA LEU A 420 21.81 5.02 10.81
C LEU A 420 21.83 5.33 12.32
N LEU A 421 21.91 6.61 12.70
CA LEU A 421 21.85 7.04 14.10
C LEU A 421 20.51 6.72 14.78
N ALA A 422 19.43 6.68 14.00
CA ALA A 422 18.12 6.28 14.52
C ALA A 422 18.01 4.76 14.74
N GLU A 423 18.82 3.96 14.05
CA GLU A 423 18.80 2.49 14.12
C GLU A 423 19.84 1.93 15.10
N GLY A 424 20.99 2.61 15.29
CA GLY A 424 22.07 2.12 16.13
C GLY A 424 23.18 3.13 16.41
N GLU A 425 24.33 2.63 16.82
CA GLU A 425 25.51 3.44 17.10
C GLU A 425 26.31 3.66 15.82
N VAL A 426 26.80 4.88 15.61
CA VAL A 426 27.61 5.24 14.44
C VAL A 426 29.00 5.70 14.88
N TYR A 427 30.00 4.99 14.44
CA TYR A 427 31.41 5.27 14.69
C TYR A 427 32.09 5.82 13.44
N LEU A 428 32.74 6.96 13.58
CA LEU A 428 33.39 7.68 12.49
C LEU A 428 34.91 7.67 12.67
N THR A 429 35.61 7.28 11.63
CA THR A 429 37.07 7.46 11.61
C THR A 429 37.47 8.95 11.48
N ASP A 430 38.69 9.29 11.81
CA ASP A 430 39.18 10.67 11.62
C ASP A 430 39.25 11.04 10.12
N ALA A 431 39.49 10.08 9.26
CA ALA A 431 39.44 10.25 7.81
C ALA A 431 38.02 10.67 7.36
N PHE A 432 36.99 9.98 7.85
CA PHE A 432 35.62 10.34 7.56
C PHE A 432 35.23 11.73 8.11
N ARG A 433 35.60 12.03 9.35
CA ARG A 433 35.35 13.36 9.95
C ARG A 433 36.04 14.47 9.17
N SER A 434 37.21 14.21 8.62
CA SER A 434 37.96 15.18 7.83
C SER A 434 37.40 15.41 6.42
N MET A 435 36.47 14.57 5.96
CA MET A 435 35.78 14.79 4.68
C MET A 435 34.90 16.06 4.70
N GLN A 436 34.35 16.40 5.83
CA GLN A 436 33.53 17.58 5.97
C GLN A 436 34.37 18.81 6.32
N ALA A 437 34.20 19.85 5.54
CA ALA A 437 34.81 21.15 5.85
C ALA A 437 33.87 21.93 6.79
N ALA A 438 34.47 22.61 7.76
CA ALA A 438 33.72 23.56 8.58
C ALA A 438 33.27 24.77 7.75
N PRO A 439 32.11 25.35 8.06
CA PRO A 439 31.66 26.58 7.42
C PRO A 439 32.71 27.69 7.54
N PRO A 440 32.93 28.50 6.47
CA PRO A 440 33.86 29.58 6.54
C PRO A 440 33.41 30.65 7.56
N LYS A 441 34.32 31.03 8.44
CA LYS A 441 34.09 32.14 9.37
C LYS A 441 34.50 33.43 8.66
N ILE A 442 33.51 34.16 8.14
CA ILE A 442 33.77 35.35 7.36
C ILE A 442 33.76 36.59 8.26
N SER A 443 34.81 37.40 8.14
CA SER A 443 34.81 38.74 8.69
C SER A 443 35.07 39.79 7.60
N VAL A 444 34.32 40.87 7.69
CA VAL A 444 34.43 41.99 6.76
C VAL A 444 34.91 43.22 7.54
N GLY A 445 36.08 43.66 7.21
CA GLY A 445 36.68 44.91 7.72
C GLY A 445 36.38 46.07 6.76
N VAL A 446 35.98 47.21 7.31
CA VAL A 446 35.82 48.45 6.52
C VAL A 446 36.55 49.57 7.22
N SER A 447 37.41 50.24 6.47
CA SER A 447 38.16 51.41 6.92
C SER A 447 38.03 52.55 5.92
N VAL A 448 38.17 53.78 6.43
CA VAL A 448 38.08 55.01 5.61
C VAL A 448 39.46 55.58 5.37
N HIS A 449 39.87 55.67 4.10
CA HIS A 449 41.11 56.31 3.69
C HIS A 449 40.85 57.44 2.68
N GLY A 450 40.86 58.68 3.18
CA GLY A 450 40.58 59.82 2.36
C GLY A 450 39.14 59.81 1.79
N SER A 451 39.01 59.70 0.46
CA SER A 451 37.73 59.66 -0.22
C SER A 451 37.24 58.25 -0.63
N VAL A 452 37.94 57.23 -0.15
CA VAL A 452 37.62 55.82 -0.46
C VAL A 452 37.42 55.02 0.81
N LEU A 453 36.60 53.98 0.69
CA LEU A 453 36.46 52.91 1.64
C LEU A 453 37.37 51.76 1.22
N ASP A 454 38.23 51.30 2.07
CA ASP A 454 38.96 50.05 1.91
C ASP A 454 38.17 48.95 2.62
N LEU A 455 37.77 47.96 1.83
CA LEU A 455 37.06 46.76 2.27
C LEU A 455 38.03 45.62 2.28
N GLU A 456 38.14 44.93 3.41
CA GLU A 456 38.93 43.69 3.58
C GLU A 456 37.98 42.54 3.94
N VAL A 457 38.05 41.47 3.18
CA VAL A 457 37.30 40.22 3.44
C VAL A 457 38.30 39.18 3.92
N ASP A 458 38.13 38.81 5.18
CA ASP A 458 38.89 37.69 5.78
C ASP A 458 37.95 36.49 5.94
N THR A 459 38.38 35.35 5.37
CA THR A 459 37.62 34.11 5.36
C THR A 459 38.22 33.07 6.34
N GLY A 460 39.15 33.50 7.19
CA GLY A 460 39.88 32.62 8.11
C GLY A 460 40.70 31.58 7.35
N GLU A 461 40.52 30.32 7.68
CA GLU A 461 41.25 29.20 7.03
C GLU A 461 40.66 28.84 5.64
N PHE A 462 39.53 29.44 5.24
CA PHE A 462 38.91 29.12 3.96
C PHE A 462 39.60 29.87 2.80
N PRO A 463 40.00 29.16 1.73
CA PRO A 463 40.73 29.81 0.63
C PRO A 463 39.86 30.86 -0.11
N VAL A 464 40.25 32.11 -0.07
CA VAL A 464 39.51 33.21 -0.74
C VAL A 464 39.26 32.92 -2.24
N GLY A 465 40.20 32.24 -2.89
CA GLY A 465 40.08 31.83 -4.30
C GLY A 465 38.96 30.84 -4.57
N GLU A 466 38.44 30.15 -3.56
CA GLU A 466 37.33 29.20 -3.69
C GLU A 466 35.96 29.84 -3.41
N LEU A 467 35.95 31.01 -2.80
CA LEU A 467 34.72 31.72 -2.45
C LEU A 467 33.81 31.99 -3.66
N LYS A 468 34.42 32.28 -4.82
CA LYS A 468 33.68 32.47 -6.07
C LYS A 468 32.99 31.17 -6.58
N ALA A 469 33.64 30.03 -6.37
CA ALA A 469 33.06 28.72 -6.75
C ALA A 469 31.97 28.34 -5.74
N LEU A 470 32.16 28.62 -4.46
CA LEU A 470 31.18 28.44 -3.41
C LEU A 470 29.89 29.22 -3.69
N LEU A 471 29.99 30.52 -4.00
CA LEU A 471 28.84 31.36 -4.34
C LEU A 471 28.10 30.85 -5.56
N ARG A 472 28.79 30.32 -6.58
CA ARG A 472 28.12 29.69 -7.72
C ARG A 472 27.32 28.44 -7.30
N SER A 473 27.85 27.65 -6.39
CA SER A 473 27.14 26.48 -5.87
C SER A 473 25.90 26.87 -5.06
N LEU A 474 25.97 27.96 -4.28
CA LEU A 474 24.82 28.54 -3.56
C LEU A 474 23.75 29.03 -4.56
N HIS A 475 24.12 29.80 -5.57
CA HIS A 475 23.20 30.23 -6.64
C HIS A 475 22.52 29.06 -7.38
N GLN A 476 23.26 27.95 -7.54
CA GLN A 476 22.72 26.73 -8.15
C GLN A 476 21.87 25.91 -7.16
N LYS A 477 21.69 26.38 -5.92
CA LYS A 477 20.97 25.68 -4.84
C LYS A 477 21.48 24.25 -4.59
N LYS A 478 22.77 24.05 -4.73
CA LYS A 478 23.40 22.79 -4.36
C LYS A 478 23.37 22.62 -2.85
N ARG A 479 23.25 21.40 -2.37
CA ARG A 479 23.29 21.09 -0.93
C ARG A 479 24.72 21.05 -0.39
N TYR A 480 25.71 20.76 -1.25
CA TYR A 480 27.12 20.68 -0.90
C TYR A 480 27.98 21.39 -1.94
N HIS A 481 29.13 21.88 -1.48
CA HIS A 481 30.18 22.40 -2.31
C HIS A 481 31.48 21.63 -2.05
N ARG A 482 32.11 21.10 -3.09
CA ARG A 482 33.40 20.42 -2.99
C ARG A 482 34.53 21.44 -3.13
N LEU A 483 35.39 21.49 -2.10
CA LEU A 483 36.58 22.31 -2.11
C LEU A 483 37.67 21.66 -3.01
N ARG A 484 38.66 22.42 -3.44
CA ARG A 484 39.76 21.94 -4.29
C ARG A 484 40.59 20.85 -3.60
N ASP A 485 40.62 20.86 -2.28
CA ASP A 485 41.28 19.82 -1.47
C ASP A 485 40.43 18.55 -1.32
N GLY A 486 39.24 18.53 -1.90
CA GLY A 486 38.29 17.41 -1.93
C GLY A 486 37.34 17.36 -0.73
N ARG A 487 37.48 18.24 0.27
CA ARG A 487 36.57 18.31 1.40
C ARG A 487 35.18 18.81 0.95
N LEU A 488 34.14 18.33 1.62
CA LEU A 488 32.75 18.63 1.33
C LEU A 488 32.26 19.68 2.33
N LEU A 489 31.82 20.82 1.81
CA LEU A 489 31.20 21.86 2.61
C LEU A 489 29.68 21.78 2.46
N ARG A 490 28.96 21.57 3.55
CA ARG A 490 27.50 21.61 3.56
C ARG A 490 27.00 23.04 3.37
N LEU A 491 26.08 23.23 2.43
CA LEU A 491 25.44 24.50 2.14
C LEU A 491 24.06 24.49 2.79
N ASP A 492 23.99 25.08 3.97
CA ASP A 492 22.75 25.25 4.73
C ASP A 492 22.26 26.70 4.69
N ASP A 493 21.12 26.96 5.30
CA ASP A 493 20.48 28.28 5.32
C ASP A 493 21.40 29.36 5.95
N SER A 494 22.38 28.95 6.78
CA SER A 494 23.37 29.88 7.35
C SER A 494 24.30 30.46 6.29
N MET A 495 24.40 29.82 5.14
CA MET A 495 25.23 30.25 4.02
C MET A 495 24.48 31.20 3.05
N GLU A 496 23.14 31.32 3.14
CA GLU A 496 22.39 32.31 2.33
C GLU A 496 22.86 33.74 2.61
N VAL A 497 23.35 33.99 3.82
CA VAL A 497 23.97 35.24 4.22
C VAL A 497 25.16 35.64 3.33
N LEU A 498 25.90 34.66 2.81
CA LEU A 498 27.01 34.91 1.89
C LEU A 498 26.53 35.36 0.51
N ASP A 499 25.41 34.87 0.08
CA ASP A 499 24.81 35.24 -1.19
C ASP A 499 24.25 36.65 -1.13
N GLU A 500 23.54 37.00 -0.06
CA GLU A 500 23.07 38.37 0.22
C GLU A 500 24.23 39.35 0.34
N LEU A 501 25.31 38.94 1.00
CA LEU A 501 26.53 39.75 1.11
C LEU A 501 27.16 39.97 -0.26
N ASN A 502 27.27 38.92 -1.09
CA ASN A 502 27.83 39.04 -2.43
C ASN A 502 26.99 39.96 -3.32
N GLU A 503 25.65 39.82 -3.32
CA GLU A 503 24.76 40.76 -4.06
C GLU A 503 24.96 42.21 -3.63
N THR A 504 25.08 42.41 -2.33
CA THR A 504 25.28 43.78 -1.79
C THR A 504 26.62 44.34 -2.18
N LEU A 505 27.68 43.54 -2.15
CA LEU A 505 29.00 43.98 -2.56
C LEU A 505 29.05 44.23 -4.07
N GLU A 506 28.42 43.37 -4.90
CA GLU A 506 28.33 43.58 -6.35
C GLU A 506 27.56 44.86 -6.70
N LEU A 507 26.45 45.14 -6.03
CA LEU A 507 25.72 46.42 -6.15
C LEU A 507 26.59 47.62 -5.74
N SER A 508 27.55 47.41 -4.85
CA SER A 508 28.50 48.43 -4.40
C SER A 508 29.74 48.53 -5.28
N GLY A 509 29.90 47.66 -6.30
CA GLY A 509 31.05 47.61 -7.20
C GLY A 509 32.23 46.80 -6.68
N ALA A 510 32.06 46.07 -5.59
CA ALA A 510 33.02 45.11 -5.04
C ALA A 510 32.58 43.67 -5.28
N LYS A 511 33.49 42.73 -5.22
CA LYS A 511 33.19 41.29 -5.33
C LYS A 511 33.72 40.57 -4.11
N LEU A 512 32.90 39.74 -3.51
CA LEU A 512 33.27 38.96 -2.32
C LEU A 512 34.48 38.04 -2.55
N GLY A 513 34.74 37.64 -3.79
CA GLY A 513 35.92 36.83 -4.16
C GLY A 513 37.24 37.59 -4.22
N GLN A 514 37.28 38.85 -3.80
CA GLN A 514 38.49 39.68 -3.69
C GLN A 514 38.78 39.94 -2.21
N ALA A 515 40.00 39.62 -1.75
CA ALA A 515 40.42 39.85 -0.37
C ALA A 515 40.38 41.34 0.00
N HIS A 516 40.63 42.23 -0.96
CA HIS A 516 40.59 43.67 -0.80
C HIS A 516 39.84 44.32 -1.94
N ALA A 517 38.97 45.30 -1.61
CA ALA A 517 38.26 46.09 -2.58
C ALA A 517 38.24 47.56 -2.13
N ARG A 518 38.32 48.50 -3.10
CA ARG A 518 38.18 49.95 -2.85
C ARG A 518 36.87 50.44 -3.38
N LEU A 519 36.10 51.10 -2.52
CA LEU A 519 34.79 51.60 -2.86
C LEU A 519 34.74 53.13 -2.64
N PRO A 520 33.95 53.87 -3.43
CA PRO A 520 33.71 55.27 -3.16
C PRO A 520 33.02 55.50 -1.82
N LEU A 521 33.36 56.60 -1.13
CA LEU A 521 32.87 56.93 0.20
C LEU A 521 31.34 57.00 0.30
N TYR A 522 30.65 57.40 -0.79
CA TYR A 522 29.18 57.47 -0.83
C TYR A 522 28.47 56.12 -0.69
N ARG A 523 29.22 55.02 -0.78
CA ARG A 523 28.68 53.67 -0.59
C ARG A 523 28.62 53.24 0.88
N ALA A 524 29.17 54.04 1.80
CA ALA A 524 29.20 53.72 3.23
C ALA A 524 27.81 53.40 3.82
N PRO A 525 26.71 54.16 3.54
CA PRO A 525 25.40 53.87 4.10
C PRO A 525 24.82 52.54 3.67
N SER A 526 24.96 52.17 2.38
CA SER A 526 24.45 50.93 1.85
C SER A 526 25.23 49.74 2.39
N LEU A 527 26.54 49.88 2.55
CA LEU A 527 27.43 48.87 3.08
C LEU A 527 27.16 48.62 4.57
N ASP A 528 27.02 49.71 5.36
CA ASP A 528 26.71 49.61 6.78
C ASP A 528 25.34 48.98 7.02
N TRP A 529 24.35 49.35 6.24
CA TRP A 529 23.01 48.76 6.33
C TRP A 529 23.03 47.26 6.02
N ALA A 530 23.70 46.86 4.97
CA ALA A 530 23.76 45.46 4.52
C ALA A 530 24.51 44.56 5.49
N LEU A 531 25.59 45.07 6.08
CA LEU A 531 26.44 44.28 6.98
C LEU A 531 26.00 44.32 8.46
N SER A 532 25.24 45.35 8.86
CA SER A 532 24.85 45.54 10.27
C SER A 532 23.76 44.60 10.77
N GLY A 533 23.02 43.95 9.89
CA GLY A 533 21.91 43.05 10.23
C GLY A 533 22.19 41.56 10.03
N GLN A 534 23.39 41.20 9.61
CA GLN A 534 23.71 39.83 9.18
C GLN A 534 24.20 38.99 10.36
N ASN A 535 23.47 37.91 10.69
CA ASN A 535 23.91 36.90 11.63
C ASN A 535 24.93 35.98 10.94
N GLY A 536 26.08 35.75 11.56
CA GLY A 536 27.12 34.86 11.04
C GLY A 536 28.31 35.56 10.37
N ILE A 537 28.26 36.84 10.11
CA ILE A 537 29.39 37.65 9.60
C ILE A 537 29.89 38.56 10.70
N ARG A 538 31.19 38.56 10.93
CA ARG A 538 31.82 39.50 11.83
C ARG A 538 32.13 40.79 11.07
N PHE A 539 31.45 41.88 11.39
CA PHE A 539 31.64 43.19 10.77
C PHE A 539 32.54 44.08 11.63
N ASN A 540 33.75 44.32 11.16
CA ASN A 540 34.73 45.17 11.79
C ASN A 540 34.73 46.55 11.13
N ARG A 541 34.51 47.60 11.93
CA ARG A 541 34.43 48.99 11.50
C ARG A 541 35.54 49.78 12.14
N ASP A 542 36.26 50.58 11.39
CA ASP A 542 37.16 51.56 11.99
C ASP A 542 36.35 52.77 12.58
N ASP A 543 37.02 53.61 13.35
CA ASP A 543 36.35 54.74 14.02
C ASP A 543 35.86 55.80 13.02
N ALA A 544 36.58 55.97 11.90
CA ALA A 544 36.20 56.91 10.86
C ALA A 544 34.91 56.42 10.13
N PHE A 545 34.78 55.13 9.85
CA PHE A 545 33.55 54.55 9.26
C PHE A 545 32.39 54.61 10.25
N ARG A 546 32.62 54.37 11.54
CA ARG A 546 31.58 54.50 12.59
C ARG A 546 31.06 55.92 12.69
N GLN A 547 31.94 56.91 12.63
CA GLN A 547 31.53 58.35 12.62
C GLN A 547 30.74 58.68 11.36
N LEU A 548 31.21 58.21 10.21
CA LEU A 548 30.55 58.40 8.93
C LEU A 548 29.15 57.75 8.94
N SER A 549 29.05 56.52 9.37
CA SER A 549 27.77 55.80 9.48
C SER A 549 26.79 56.48 10.44
N ARG A 550 27.28 56.96 11.60
CA ARG A 550 26.45 57.73 12.53
C ARG A 550 25.91 59.03 11.90
N SER A 551 26.73 59.73 11.11
CA SER A 551 26.28 60.95 10.40
C SER A 551 25.13 60.65 9.43
N PHE A 552 25.14 59.52 8.78
CA PHE A 552 24.04 59.07 7.90
C PHE A 552 22.80 58.60 8.69
N HIS A 553 22.97 57.97 9.86
CA HIS A 553 21.86 57.55 10.72
C HIS A 553 21.18 58.72 11.41
N ALA A 554 21.91 59.80 11.71
CA ALA A 554 21.33 61.02 12.29
C ALA A 554 20.30 61.68 11.36
N VAL A 555 20.34 61.39 10.05
CA VAL A 555 19.38 61.88 9.06
C VAL A 555 18.08 61.05 9.05
N LYS A 556 17.97 59.91 9.75
CA LYS A 556 16.71 59.16 9.88
C LYS A 556 15.58 59.95 10.55
N ASP A 557 15.90 60.90 11.41
CA ASP A 557 14.93 61.72 12.11
C ASP A 557 14.56 63.03 11.34
N SER A 558 14.95 63.13 10.05
CA SER A 558 14.56 64.24 9.22
C SER A 558 13.08 64.20 8.87
N GLU A 559 12.39 65.34 8.97
CA GLU A 559 10.97 65.51 8.64
C GLU A 559 10.65 65.35 7.14
N TYR A 560 11.66 65.15 6.29
CA TYR A 560 11.48 65.04 4.84
C TYR A 560 11.01 63.64 4.43
N THR A 561 9.77 63.58 3.97
CA THR A 561 9.20 62.33 3.42
C THR A 561 9.13 62.40 1.90
N PRO A 562 9.41 61.30 1.19
CA PRO A 562 9.21 61.26 -0.26
C PRO A 562 7.74 61.54 -0.64
N PRO A 563 7.49 62.13 -1.80
CA PRO A 563 6.13 62.32 -2.30
C PRO A 563 5.32 61.02 -2.26
N ALA A 564 4.01 61.13 -2.01
CA ALA A 564 3.13 59.96 -1.84
C ALA A 564 3.18 58.96 -3.00
N SER A 565 3.41 59.46 -4.23
CA SER A 565 3.58 58.67 -5.43
C SER A 565 4.84 57.75 -5.43
N LEU A 566 5.88 58.16 -4.70
CA LEU A 566 7.14 57.46 -4.62
C LEU A 566 7.27 56.61 -3.35
N GLN A 567 6.47 56.84 -2.32
CA GLN A 567 6.56 56.12 -1.06
C GLN A 567 6.38 54.60 -1.19
N LYS A 568 5.54 54.12 -2.14
CA LYS A 568 5.29 52.70 -2.42
C LYS A 568 6.29 52.07 -3.38
N VAL A 569 7.04 52.90 -4.13
CA VAL A 569 7.97 52.45 -5.17
C VAL A 569 9.40 52.41 -4.65
N LEU A 570 9.77 53.34 -3.79
CA LEU A 570 11.12 53.43 -3.25
C LEU A 570 11.37 52.35 -2.19
N ARG A 571 12.48 51.63 -2.33
CA ARG A 571 12.99 50.70 -1.32
C ARG A 571 13.47 51.51 -0.09
N LYS A 572 13.60 50.86 1.06
CA LYS A 572 13.95 51.46 2.33
C LYS A 572 15.21 52.35 2.22
N TYR A 573 16.28 51.83 1.64
CA TYR A 573 17.54 52.57 1.45
C TYR A 573 17.40 53.76 0.50
N GLN A 574 16.53 53.68 -0.50
CA GLN A 574 16.26 54.81 -1.41
C GLN A 574 15.47 55.90 -0.73
N ARG A 575 14.56 55.55 0.17
CA ARG A 575 13.85 56.54 1.03
C ARG A 575 14.80 57.21 1.99
N ASP A 576 15.73 56.48 2.56
CA ASP A 576 16.74 57.00 3.46
C ASP A 576 17.73 57.91 2.69
N GLY A 577 18.13 57.51 1.46
CA GLY A 577 18.90 58.35 0.54
C GLY A 577 18.17 59.64 0.14
N TYR A 578 16.85 59.58 -0.11
CA TYR A 578 16.03 60.77 -0.38
C TYR A 578 16.03 61.73 0.80
N ARG A 579 15.92 61.25 2.02
CA ARG A 579 15.98 62.07 3.26
C ARG A 579 17.35 62.70 3.44
N TRP A 580 18.40 62.04 3.01
CA TRP A 580 19.76 62.53 3.10
C TRP A 580 20.08 63.63 2.06
N LEU A 581 19.49 63.51 0.87
CA LEU A 581 19.68 64.49 -0.21
C LEU A 581 18.90 65.79 -0.03
N ARG A 582 17.91 65.83 0.86
CA ARG A 582 17.10 66.99 1.22
C ARG A 582 17.57 67.59 2.52
#